data_4cd5905f7bf69b35f454662dd51b27f8
#
_entry.id   4cd5905f7bf69b35f454662dd51b27f8
#
_cell.length_a   1.000
_cell.length_b   1.000
_cell.length_c   1.000
_cell.angle_alpha   90.00
_cell.angle_beta   90.00
_cell.angle_gamma   90.00
#
_symmetry.space_group_name_H-M   'P 1'
#
loop_
_entity.id
_entity.type
_entity.pdbx_description
1 polymer ?
#
loop_
_entity_poly.entity_id
_entity_poly.type
_entity_poly.pdbx_seq_one_letter_code
_entity_poly.pdbx_strand_id
1 'polypeptide(L)'
;MSLAARAAARGSRGARAASLGAPRALAPRLVGGAFRHAPRSRPAWVAPRRGAFSSSRASDRRTAAATDDNAVTEGTASSVYANPELYELAFGFRDFDKEAAFLASLCETHGPGRLRSLLELGAGPAWHSVSCVTTQGPCVAVALDNAPAMLARAAQRAREQRCEQSVAVVSGDMTAFDVDAVTAAKRALVPLSDEDQEVEDGFDLVTILLGTAAHLTDLEDAEKCLRLASRSLKRDGLVVLELEHPFDVFDGQLMDAQGDAWDREVEDGDLKGAKVLVEWGREGDPFDVETQIVERTVGLNVVDGETGTPFASNDGAVLFAPVEEIVKCRVFTAPEIALLGKLAGLRVVATFGDMDTSVPLTHEDANNMVIVLKREEDEAER
;
A
#
# COMPACT_ATOMS: atom_id res chain seq x y z
N MET A 1 0.75 -15.78 -0.76
CA MET A 1 0.65 -14.86 -1.93
C MET A 1 0.49 -13.46 -1.37
N SER A 2 1.37 -12.51 -1.75
CA SER A 2 1.30 -11.12 -1.27
C SER A 2 0.06 -10.40 -1.80
N LEU A 3 -0.20 -9.22 -1.22
CA LEU A 3 -1.25 -8.27 -1.59
C LEU A 3 -1.43 -8.13 -3.12
N ALA A 4 -0.34 -7.97 -3.84
CA ALA A 4 -0.35 -7.66 -5.26
C ALA A 4 -0.69 -8.87 -6.15
N ALA A 5 -0.16 -10.04 -5.85
CA ALA A 5 -0.38 -11.24 -6.67
C ALA A 5 -1.82 -11.76 -6.61
N ARG A 6 -2.49 -11.60 -5.45
CA ARG A 6 -3.88 -12.03 -5.30
C ARG A 6 -4.87 -11.10 -6.01
N ALA A 7 -4.61 -9.79 -6.03
CA ALA A 7 -5.44 -8.83 -6.76
C ALA A 7 -5.37 -9.02 -8.29
N ALA A 8 -4.19 -9.31 -8.84
CA ALA A 8 -4.01 -9.56 -10.28
C ALA A 8 -4.74 -10.81 -10.79
N ALA A 9 -4.91 -11.85 -9.94
CA ALA A 9 -5.59 -13.09 -10.33
C ALA A 9 -7.12 -12.94 -10.49
N ARG A 10 -7.74 -11.87 -10.01
CA ARG A 10 -9.20 -11.65 -10.06
C ARG A 10 -9.70 -10.84 -11.27
N GLY A 11 -8.84 -10.04 -11.90
CA GLY A 11 -9.23 -9.18 -13.03
C GLY A 11 -9.68 -9.92 -14.31
N SER A 12 -9.52 -11.24 -14.40
CA SER A 12 -9.77 -12.01 -15.63
C SER A 12 -11.08 -12.81 -15.66
N ARG A 13 -11.97 -12.70 -14.67
CA ARG A 13 -13.27 -13.43 -14.70
C ARG A 13 -14.45 -12.48 -14.91
N GLY A 14 -14.60 -12.06 -16.16
CA GLY A 14 -15.74 -11.35 -16.68
C GLY A 14 -16.99 -12.21 -16.75
N ALA A 15 -18.09 -11.57 -16.47
CA ALA A 15 -19.49 -11.92 -16.43
C ALA A 15 -19.98 -13.06 -17.36
N ARG A 16 -20.73 -14.00 -16.80
CA ARG A 16 -21.89 -14.64 -17.44
C ARG A 16 -23.05 -14.73 -16.45
N ALA A 17 -24.17 -14.22 -16.91
CA ALA A 17 -25.41 -14.11 -16.19
C ALA A 17 -26.22 -15.41 -16.11
N ALA A 18 -26.91 -15.55 -14.97
CA ALA A 18 -28.26 -16.04 -14.70
C ALA A 18 -28.70 -17.46 -15.08
N SER A 19 -29.16 -18.23 -14.10
CA SER A 19 -30.57 -18.60 -14.00
C SER A 19 -30.91 -19.26 -12.66
N LEU A 20 -32.10 -18.95 -12.16
CA LEU A 20 -32.74 -19.32 -10.89
C LEU A 20 -32.96 -20.84 -10.73
N GLY A 21 -32.80 -21.35 -9.51
CA GLY A 21 -33.30 -22.64 -9.08
C GLY A 21 -33.05 -22.90 -7.59
N ALA A 22 -34.12 -22.89 -6.79
CA ALA A 22 -34.14 -23.00 -5.34
C ALA A 22 -33.94 -24.47 -4.82
N PRO A 23 -34.03 -24.77 -3.49
CA PRO A 23 -32.94 -25.43 -2.77
C PRO A 23 -33.22 -26.92 -2.42
N ARG A 24 -32.17 -27.65 -2.12
CA ARG A 24 -32.26 -28.93 -1.37
C ARG A 24 -31.13 -29.04 -0.36
N ALA A 25 -31.54 -29.12 0.90
CA ALA A 25 -30.68 -29.46 2.03
C ALA A 25 -30.18 -30.91 1.94
N LEU A 26 -28.91 -31.16 2.28
CA LEU A 26 -28.42 -32.43 2.79
C LEU A 26 -27.11 -32.25 3.60
N ALA A 27 -27.06 -33.00 4.68
CA ALA A 27 -26.15 -32.97 5.81
C ALA A 27 -24.70 -33.45 5.50
N PRO A 28 -23.75 -33.36 6.48
CA PRO A 28 -22.31 -33.32 6.25
C PRO A 28 -21.68 -34.74 6.11
N ARG A 29 -20.70 -34.85 5.22
CA ARG A 29 -19.75 -35.96 5.22
C ARG A 29 -18.31 -35.45 5.35
N LEU A 30 -17.70 -35.76 6.47
CA LEU A 30 -16.25 -35.72 6.69
C LEU A 30 -15.57 -36.66 5.70
N VAL A 31 -14.70 -36.16 4.83
CA VAL A 31 -13.68 -36.93 4.16
C VAL A 31 -12.39 -36.12 4.12
N GLY A 32 -11.40 -36.57 4.87
CA GLY A 32 -10.04 -36.04 4.79
C GLY A 32 -9.44 -36.33 3.42
N GLY A 33 -8.96 -35.33 2.74
CA GLY A 33 -8.22 -35.43 1.50
C GLY A 33 -7.03 -34.48 1.54
N ALA A 34 -5.83 -35.08 1.60
CA ALA A 34 -4.58 -34.34 1.50
C ALA A 34 -4.48 -33.65 0.13
N PHE A 35 -4.53 -32.34 0.11
CA PHE A 35 -4.27 -31.56 -1.10
C PHE A 35 -2.76 -31.55 -1.36
N ARG A 36 -2.33 -32.29 -2.38
CA ARG A 36 -1.01 -32.14 -2.99
C ARG A 36 -1.07 -30.96 -3.93
N HIS A 37 -0.38 -29.86 -3.59
CA HIS A 37 -0.17 -28.75 -4.52
C HIS A 37 0.79 -29.20 -5.63
N ALA A 38 0.35 -29.07 -6.88
CA ALA A 38 1.23 -29.18 -8.04
C ALA A 38 2.08 -27.91 -8.15
N PRO A 39 3.39 -28.00 -8.44
CA PRO A 39 4.23 -26.83 -8.62
C PRO A 39 3.79 -26.05 -9.86
N ARG A 40 3.43 -24.77 -9.68
CA ARG A 40 3.20 -23.84 -10.79
C ARG A 40 4.56 -23.44 -11.38
N SER A 41 4.68 -23.52 -12.69
CA SER A 41 5.86 -23.09 -13.44
C SER A 41 6.10 -21.58 -13.21
N ARG A 42 7.27 -21.23 -12.68
CA ARG A 42 7.75 -19.85 -12.46
C ARG A 42 8.17 -19.22 -13.77
N PRO A 43 7.90 -17.93 -14.05
CA PRO A 43 8.62 -17.21 -15.07
C PRO A 43 10.11 -17.13 -14.69
N ALA A 44 10.98 -17.38 -15.65
CA ALA A 44 12.41 -17.37 -15.42
C ALA A 44 12.90 -15.92 -15.25
N TRP A 45 13.16 -15.51 -14.01
CA TRP A 45 13.91 -14.29 -13.73
C TRP A 45 15.36 -14.48 -14.21
N VAL A 46 15.80 -13.71 -15.16
CA VAL A 46 17.20 -13.66 -15.58
C VAL A 46 17.87 -12.51 -14.85
N ALA A 47 18.43 -12.80 -13.68
CA ALA A 47 19.27 -11.85 -12.97
C ALA A 47 20.51 -11.52 -13.83
N PRO A 48 20.95 -10.25 -13.89
CA PRO A 48 22.20 -9.90 -14.56
C PRO A 48 23.36 -10.66 -13.89
N ARG A 49 24.19 -11.34 -14.68
CA ARG A 49 25.34 -12.12 -14.20
C ARG A 49 26.29 -11.23 -13.40
N ARG A 50 26.42 -11.48 -12.12
CA ARG A 50 27.45 -10.85 -11.26
C ARG A 50 28.82 -11.24 -11.82
N GLY A 51 29.64 -10.25 -12.17
CA GLY A 51 31.06 -10.44 -12.42
C GLY A 51 31.71 -10.95 -11.14
N ALA A 52 32.51 -12.04 -11.26
CA ALA A 52 33.16 -12.71 -10.16
C ALA A 52 34.13 -11.75 -9.44
N PHE A 53 33.82 -11.37 -8.20
CA PHE A 53 34.80 -10.82 -7.28
C PHE A 53 35.21 -11.91 -6.29
N SER A 54 36.53 -12.18 -6.27
CA SER A 54 37.15 -13.17 -5.40
C SER A 54 37.10 -12.72 -3.92
N SER A 55 36.56 -13.59 -3.06
CA SER A 55 36.56 -13.41 -1.62
C SER A 55 37.93 -13.70 -1.03
N SER A 56 38.57 -12.71 -0.39
CA SER A 56 39.63 -12.97 0.61
C SER A 56 39.04 -12.77 2.01
N ARG A 57 38.97 -13.85 2.78
CA ARG A 57 38.64 -13.82 4.22
C ARG A 57 39.76 -13.11 4.99
N ALA A 58 39.40 -12.13 5.79
CA ALA A 58 40.16 -11.74 6.97
C ALA A 58 39.23 -11.46 8.13
N SER A 59 39.39 -12.25 9.17
CA SER A 59 38.78 -12.08 10.49
C SER A 59 39.37 -10.86 11.19
N ASP A 60 38.54 -9.92 11.65
CA ASP A 60 38.89 -9.10 12.80
C ASP A 60 37.64 -8.66 13.55
N ARG A 61 37.54 -9.13 14.80
CA ARG A 61 36.58 -8.64 15.79
C ARG A 61 37.02 -7.27 16.25
N ARG A 62 36.25 -6.23 16.03
CA ARG A 62 36.28 -5.00 16.81
C ARG A 62 34.87 -4.53 17.10
N THR A 63 34.58 -4.43 18.39
CA THR A 63 33.47 -3.70 18.99
C THR A 63 33.39 -2.29 18.44
N ALA A 64 32.34 -1.92 17.80
CA ALA A 64 32.04 -0.54 17.45
C ALA A 64 30.67 -0.17 18.02
N ALA A 65 30.64 0.98 18.64
CA ALA A 65 29.50 1.63 19.26
C ALA A 65 28.36 1.86 18.24
N ALA A 66 27.13 1.78 18.76
CA ALA A 66 25.93 2.18 18.03
C ALA A 66 26.09 3.64 17.57
N THR A 67 26.17 3.84 16.28
CA THR A 67 25.94 5.13 15.65
C THR A 67 24.53 5.08 15.05
N ASP A 68 23.75 6.10 15.40
CA ASP A 68 22.43 6.42 14.86
C ASP A 68 22.53 6.58 13.32
N ASP A 69 22.26 5.52 12.59
CA ASP A 69 22.13 5.55 11.13
C ASP A 69 20.68 5.34 10.71
N ASN A 70 19.80 6.22 11.18
CA ASN A 70 18.51 6.51 10.53
C ASN A 70 18.67 7.67 9.52
N ALA A 71 19.74 7.63 8.73
CA ALA A 71 19.80 8.45 7.53
C ALA A 71 18.90 7.78 6.49
N VAL A 72 17.72 8.35 6.27
CA VAL A 72 16.94 8.20 5.04
C VAL A 72 17.94 8.32 3.88
N THR A 73 18.27 7.21 3.25
CA THR A 73 19.08 7.23 2.03
C THR A 73 18.29 8.02 1.01
N GLU A 74 18.79 9.21 0.66
CA GLU A 74 18.29 9.97 -0.50
C GLU A 74 18.15 9.00 -1.65
N GLY A 75 16.92 8.86 -2.18
CA GLY A 75 16.59 7.90 -3.21
C GLY A 75 17.55 8.03 -4.37
N THR A 76 18.42 7.04 -4.53
CA THR A 76 19.23 6.92 -5.73
C THR A 76 18.29 6.67 -6.92
N ALA A 77 18.71 7.02 -8.13
CA ALA A 77 17.91 6.81 -9.36
C ALA A 77 17.52 5.34 -9.62
N SER A 78 17.97 4.42 -8.76
CA SER A 78 17.68 2.98 -8.77
C SER A 78 16.59 2.54 -7.78
N SER A 79 16.03 3.44 -6.96
CA SER A 79 14.97 3.10 -6.02
C SER A 79 13.62 2.96 -6.73
N VAL A 80 12.78 2.03 -6.27
CA VAL A 80 11.39 1.83 -6.73
C VAL A 80 10.60 3.13 -6.63
N TYR A 81 10.79 3.89 -5.54
CA TYR A 81 10.08 5.15 -5.31
C TYR A 81 10.67 6.36 -6.06
N ALA A 82 11.86 6.23 -6.65
CA ALA A 82 12.44 7.24 -7.53
C ALA A 82 11.93 7.15 -8.98
N ASN A 83 11.21 6.06 -9.33
CA ASN A 83 10.70 5.78 -10.67
C ASN A 83 9.17 5.62 -10.66
N PRO A 84 8.41 6.72 -10.50
CA PRO A 84 6.95 6.64 -10.35
C PRO A 84 6.23 6.00 -11.55
N GLU A 85 6.73 6.17 -12.77
CA GLU A 85 6.13 5.54 -13.96
C GLU A 85 6.26 4.01 -13.88
N LEU A 86 7.44 3.51 -13.51
CA LEU A 86 7.68 2.08 -13.34
C LEU A 86 6.86 1.53 -12.15
N TYR A 87 6.77 2.31 -11.08
CA TYR A 87 5.92 2.00 -9.92
C TYR A 87 4.44 1.87 -10.32
N GLU A 88 3.94 2.80 -11.13
CA GLU A 88 2.55 2.75 -11.62
C GLU A 88 2.29 1.56 -12.54
N LEU A 89 3.25 1.21 -13.39
CA LEU A 89 3.15 0.00 -14.20
C LEU A 89 3.09 -1.28 -13.35
N ALA A 90 3.84 -1.33 -12.25
CA ALA A 90 3.89 -2.49 -11.36
C ALA A 90 2.67 -2.61 -10.44
N PHE A 91 2.20 -1.50 -9.86
CA PHE A 91 1.23 -1.47 -8.75
C PHE A 91 -0.10 -0.78 -9.09
N GLY A 92 -0.19 -0.05 -10.20
CA GLY A 92 -1.38 0.73 -10.59
C GLY A 92 -2.54 -0.09 -11.20
N PHE A 93 -2.67 -1.37 -10.85
CA PHE A 93 -3.72 -2.27 -11.39
C PHE A 93 -5.00 -2.31 -10.54
N ARG A 94 -5.03 -1.64 -9.41
CA ARG A 94 -6.17 -1.64 -8.48
C ARG A 94 -7.28 -0.73 -9.01
N ASP A 95 -8.50 -1.00 -8.57
CA ASP A 95 -9.66 -0.16 -8.84
C ASP A 95 -9.79 0.90 -7.74
N PHE A 96 -9.01 1.98 -7.89
CA PHE A 96 -8.96 3.06 -6.90
C PHE A 96 -10.30 3.79 -6.71
N ASP A 97 -11.17 3.77 -7.72
CA ASP A 97 -12.52 4.36 -7.60
C ASP A 97 -13.42 3.50 -6.70
N LYS A 98 -13.32 2.18 -6.82
CA LYS A 98 -13.99 1.25 -5.90
C LYS A 98 -13.46 1.38 -4.48
N GLU A 99 -12.15 1.54 -4.33
CA GLU A 99 -11.52 1.71 -3.02
C GLU A 99 -11.87 3.07 -2.40
N ALA A 100 -11.94 4.13 -3.19
CA ALA A 100 -12.45 5.43 -2.73
C ALA A 100 -13.91 5.34 -2.24
N ALA A 101 -14.76 4.59 -2.94
CA ALA A 101 -16.13 4.33 -2.50
C ALA A 101 -16.19 3.53 -1.18
N PHE A 102 -15.31 2.53 -1.02
CA PHE A 102 -15.15 1.82 0.25
C PHE A 102 -14.77 2.78 1.39
N LEU A 103 -13.74 3.61 1.20
CA LEU A 103 -13.29 4.60 2.20
C LEU A 103 -14.42 5.58 2.58
N ALA A 104 -15.19 6.06 1.61
CA ALA A 104 -16.34 6.91 1.86
C ALA A 104 -17.42 6.19 2.68
N SER A 105 -17.70 4.92 2.39
CA SER A 105 -18.67 4.10 3.13
C SER A 105 -18.27 3.87 4.59
N LEU A 106 -16.95 3.81 4.89
CA LEU A 106 -16.45 3.74 6.26
C LEU A 106 -16.76 5.02 7.04
N CYS A 107 -16.58 6.19 6.40
CA CYS A 107 -16.95 7.46 7.02
C CYS A 107 -18.45 7.54 7.33
N GLU A 108 -19.30 7.05 6.43
CA GLU A 108 -20.76 7.00 6.64
C GLU A 108 -21.16 6.05 7.77
N THR A 109 -20.48 4.91 7.90
CA THR A 109 -20.87 3.84 8.82
C THR A 109 -20.25 4.00 10.22
N HIS A 110 -19.00 4.44 10.29
CA HIS A 110 -18.22 4.46 11.54
C HIS A 110 -17.71 5.85 11.92
N GLY A 111 -17.73 6.80 10.98
CA GLY A 111 -17.09 8.09 11.10
C GLY A 111 -18.07 9.27 11.15
N PRO A 112 -17.65 10.43 10.63
CA PRO A 112 -18.39 11.69 10.71
C PRO A 112 -19.55 11.79 9.70
N GLY A 113 -19.86 10.74 8.98
CA GLY A 113 -20.81 10.73 7.88
C GLY A 113 -20.11 10.85 6.53
N ARG A 114 -20.52 11.79 5.69
CA ARG A 114 -19.93 11.96 4.35
C ARG A 114 -18.43 12.30 4.42
N LEU A 115 -17.63 11.65 3.59
CA LEU A 115 -16.22 11.99 3.41
C LEU A 115 -16.09 13.35 2.70
N ARG A 116 -15.51 14.33 3.40
CA ARG A 116 -15.29 15.72 2.90
C ARG A 116 -13.82 16.10 2.90
N SER A 117 -13.00 15.45 3.72
CA SER A 117 -11.57 15.74 3.81
C SER A 117 -10.75 14.51 4.14
N LEU A 118 -9.70 14.30 3.35
CA LEU A 118 -8.77 13.18 3.44
C LEU A 118 -7.34 13.68 3.67
N LEU A 119 -6.60 13.04 4.58
CA LEU A 119 -5.15 13.09 4.65
C LEU A 119 -4.60 11.69 4.33
N GLU A 120 -3.85 11.55 3.25
CA GLU A 120 -3.20 10.30 2.86
C GLU A 120 -1.71 10.39 3.20
N LEU A 121 -1.24 9.50 4.10
CA LEU A 121 0.14 9.42 4.55
C LEU A 121 0.89 8.36 3.75
N GLY A 122 2.07 8.73 3.19
CA GLY A 122 2.78 7.91 2.23
C GLY A 122 1.99 7.75 0.93
N ALA A 123 1.46 8.86 0.42
CA ALA A 123 0.48 8.89 -0.67
C ALA A 123 1.04 8.40 -2.01
N GLY A 124 2.38 8.33 -2.17
CA GLY A 124 3.00 7.98 -3.43
C GLY A 124 2.49 8.86 -4.58
N PRO A 125 1.99 8.26 -5.69
CA PRO A 125 1.41 9.03 -6.80
C PRO A 125 -0.02 9.55 -6.52
N ALA A 126 -0.52 9.49 -5.27
CA ALA A 126 -1.81 10.01 -4.78
C ALA A 126 -3.04 9.42 -5.50
N TRP A 127 -3.05 8.12 -5.75
CA TRP A 127 -4.19 7.46 -6.40
C TRP A 127 -5.49 7.64 -5.61
N HIS A 128 -5.49 7.31 -4.32
CA HIS A 128 -6.70 7.39 -3.48
C HIS A 128 -7.13 8.83 -3.23
N SER A 129 -6.18 9.74 -2.98
CA SER A 129 -6.47 11.16 -2.83
C SER A 129 -7.21 11.72 -4.05
N VAL A 130 -6.71 11.44 -5.25
CA VAL A 130 -7.33 11.92 -6.50
C VAL A 130 -8.66 11.24 -6.74
N SER A 131 -8.74 9.91 -6.56
CA SER A 131 -9.99 9.16 -6.76
C SER A 131 -11.09 9.59 -5.78
N CYS A 132 -10.77 9.79 -4.49
CA CYS A 132 -11.73 10.32 -3.53
C CYS A 132 -12.29 11.68 -3.95
N VAL A 133 -11.41 12.60 -4.39
CA VAL A 133 -11.82 13.95 -4.81
C VAL A 133 -12.68 13.92 -6.06
N THR A 134 -12.37 13.05 -7.02
CA THR A 134 -13.06 13.03 -8.32
C THR A 134 -14.34 12.20 -8.32
N THR A 135 -14.49 11.22 -7.42
CA THR A 135 -15.61 10.27 -7.48
C THR A 135 -16.56 10.34 -6.28
N GLN A 136 -16.12 10.82 -5.09
CA GLN A 136 -16.95 10.77 -3.87
C GLN A 136 -17.70 12.07 -3.56
N GLY A 137 -17.77 13.00 -4.51
CA GLY A 137 -18.45 14.29 -4.39
C GLY A 137 -17.56 15.35 -3.73
N PRO A 138 -18.12 16.45 -3.13
CA PRO A 138 -17.29 17.52 -2.61
C PRO A 138 -16.38 17.03 -1.50
N CYS A 139 -15.14 16.76 -1.88
CA CYS A 139 -14.06 16.30 -1.03
C CYS A 139 -12.77 17.05 -1.37
N VAL A 140 -11.94 17.28 -0.37
CA VAL A 140 -10.57 17.78 -0.55
C VAL A 140 -9.58 16.79 0.05
N ALA A 141 -8.39 16.69 -0.52
CA ALA A 141 -7.36 15.77 -0.06
C ALA A 141 -6.00 16.45 0.13
N VAL A 142 -5.29 16.07 1.17
CA VAL A 142 -3.87 16.36 1.35
C VAL A 142 -3.11 15.05 1.21
N ALA A 143 -2.27 14.97 0.19
CA ALA A 143 -1.39 13.84 -0.10
C ALA A 143 0.01 14.15 0.45
N LEU A 144 0.44 13.43 1.49
CA LEU A 144 1.75 13.59 2.12
C LEU A 144 2.65 12.43 1.75
N ASP A 145 3.85 12.73 1.28
CA ASP A 145 4.88 11.74 0.97
C ASP A 145 6.28 12.34 1.20
N ASN A 146 7.30 11.50 1.39
CA ASN A 146 8.67 11.95 1.54
C ASN A 146 9.51 11.80 0.26
N ALA A 147 9.03 11.07 -0.76
CA ALA A 147 9.73 10.83 -2.01
C ALA A 147 9.45 11.94 -3.04
N PRO A 148 10.45 12.77 -3.43
CA PRO A 148 10.23 13.91 -4.33
C PRO A 148 9.66 13.50 -5.70
N ALA A 149 10.06 12.35 -6.24
CA ALA A 149 9.56 11.85 -7.51
C ALA A 149 8.07 11.48 -7.42
N MET A 150 7.64 10.85 -6.32
CA MET A 150 6.24 10.54 -6.06
C MET A 150 5.39 11.81 -5.91
N LEU A 151 5.88 12.81 -5.16
CA LEU A 151 5.21 14.11 -5.02
C LEU A 151 5.04 14.82 -6.37
N ALA A 152 6.06 14.80 -7.22
CA ALA A 152 5.98 15.35 -8.57
C ALA A 152 4.90 14.65 -9.42
N ARG A 153 4.83 13.31 -9.33
CA ARG A 153 3.83 12.50 -10.03
C ARG A 153 2.42 12.71 -9.48
N ALA A 154 2.28 12.81 -8.16
CA ALA A 154 1.00 13.15 -7.50
C ALA A 154 0.46 14.50 -8.00
N ALA A 155 1.30 15.54 -8.02
CA ALA A 155 0.93 16.86 -8.53
C ALA A 155 0.59 16.83 -10.03
N GLN A 156 1.27 16.00 -10.82
CA GLN A 156 0.96 15.81 -12.24
C GLN A 156 -0.40 15.12 -12.40
N ARG A 157 -0.68 14.06 -11.64
CA ARG A 157 -1.97 13.33 -11.64
C ARG A 157 -3.12 14.25 -11.31
N ALA A 158 -2.99 15.09 -10.27
CA ALA A 158 -4.03 16.06 -9.91
C ALA A 158 -4.36 17.01 -11.06
N ARG A 159 -3.34 17.49 -11.81
CA ARG A 159 -3.55 18.32 -13.01
C ARG A 159 -4.20 17.53 -14.16
N GLU A 160 -3.75 16.31 -14.42
CA GLU A 160 -4.33 15.42 -15.46
C GLU A 160 -5.82 15.18 -15.21
N GLN A 161 -6.21 15.03 -13.93
CA GLN A 161 -7.59 14.83 -13.49
C GLN A 161 -8.34 16.15 -13.22
N ARG A 162 -7.70 17.31 -13.44
CA ARG A 162 -8.27 18.66 -13.25
C ARG A 162 -8.81 18.91 -11.84
N CYS A 163 -8.13 18.36 -10.84
CA CYS A 163 -8.50 18.47 -9.44
C CYS A 163 -7.39 19.11 -8.57
N GLU A 164 -6.43 19.81 -9.18
CA GLU A 164 -5.29 20.44 -8.48
C GLU A 164 -5.69 21.51 -7.46
N GLN A 165 -6.90 22.04 -7.54
CA GLN A 165 -7.44 22.96 -6.53
C GLN A 165 -8.04 22.26 -5.32
N SER A 166 -8.30 20.96 -5.44
CA SER A 166 -8.92 20.12 -4.42
C SER A 166 -7.94 19.11 -3.80
N VAL A 167 -6.72 19.01 -4.35
CA VAL A 167 -5.65 18.10 -3.86
C VAL A 167 -4.39 18.92 -3.59
N ALA A 168 -3.96 18.97 -2.33
CA ALA A 168 -2.65 19.50 -1.95
C ALA A 168 -1.64 18.37 -1.87
N VAL A 169 -0.45 18.59 -2.44
CA VAL A 169 0.68 17.65 -2.33
C VAL A 169 1.70 18.26 -1.38
N VAL A 170 2.02 17.55 -0.29
CA VAL A 170 2.85 18.03 0.80
C VAL A 170 4.04 17.09 1.01
N SER A 171 5.26 17.64 1.03
CA SER A 171 6.45 16.88 1.39
C SER A 171 6.53 16.75 2.91
N GLY A 172 6.67 15.52 3.42
CA GLY A 172 6.80 15.28 4.85
C GLY A 172 7.00 13.81 5.18
N ASP A 173 7.57 13.57 6.36
CA ASP A 173 7.69 12.25 6.97
C ASP A 173 6.43 11.97 7.79
N MET A 174 5.79 10.79 7.59
CA MET A 174 4.58 10.41 8.31
C MET A 174 4.79 10.24 9.82
N THR A 175 6.04 10.17 10.29
CA THR A 175 6.39 10.09 11.71
C THR A 175 6.70 11.45 12.35
N ALA A 176 6.83 12.52 11.53
CA ALA A 176 7.33 13.82 12.00
C ALA A 176 6.68 15.04 11.29
N PHE A 177 5.56 14.86 10.58
CA PHE A 177 4.89 15.98 9.90
C PHE A 177 4.24 16.96 10.88
N ASP A 178 4.13 18.21 10.44
CA ASP A 178 3.45 19.26 11.18
C ASP A 178 1.93 19.22 10.90
N VAL A 179 1.14 18.92 11.93
CA VAL A 179 -0.33 18.84 11.86
C VAL A 179 -0.95 20.19 11.48
N ASP A 180 -0.40 21.30 11.96
CA ASP A 180 -0.91 22.63 11.64
C ASP A 180 -0.63 22.98 10.17
N ALA A 181 0.53 22.56 9.64
CA ALA A 181 0.88 22.77 8.25
C ALA A 181 -0.04 22.00 7.29
N VAL A 182 -0.32 20.70 7.56
CA VAL A 182 -1.26 19.94 6.71
C VAL A 182 -2.70 20.43 6.83
N THR A 183 -3.10 20.90 8.02
CA THR A 183 -4.41 21.53 8.22
C THR A 183 -4.52 22.86 7.47
N ALA A 184 -3.45 23.66 7.46
CA ALA A 184 -3.41 24.90 6.68
C ALA A 184 -3.45 24.61 5.17
N ALA A 185 -2.74 23.57 4.70
CA ALA A 185 -2.82 23.12 3.31
C ALA A 185 -4.27 22.73 2.93
N LYS A 186 -4.96 21.95 3.79
CA LYS A 186 -6.38 21.60 3.59
C LYS A 186 -7.28 22.83 3.46
N ARG A 187 -7.10 23.84 4.35
CA ARG A 187 -7.93 25.07 4.35
C ARG A 187 -7.78 25.90 3.06
N ALA A 188 -6.67 25.73 2.34
CA ALA A 188 -6.44 26.44 1.08
C ALA A 188 -7.11 25.76 -0.12
N LEU A 189 -7.68 24.56 0.06
CA LEU A 189 -8.30 23.79 -1.01
C LEU A 189 -9.77 24.16 -1.21
N VAL A 190 -10.21 24.02 -2.46
CA VAL A 190 -11.59 24.24 -2.88
C VAL A 190 -12.17 22.90 -3.36
N PRO A 191 -13.31 22.44 -2.83
CA PRO A 191 -14.00 21.26 -3.33
C PRO A 191 -14.41 21.44 -4.80
N LEU A 192 -14.50 20.34 -5.56
CA LEU A 192 -14.91 20.37 -6.98
C LEU A 192 -16.36 20.82 -7.21
N SER A 193 -17.20 20.87 -6.19
CA SER A 193 -18.57 21.39 -6.26
C SER A 193 -18.74 22.60 -5.36
N ASP A 194 -19.55 23.58 -5.81
CA ASP A 194 -19.83 24.88 -5.18
C ASP A 194 -20.71 24.75 -3.91
N GLU A 195 -20.47 23.78 -3.04
CA GLU A 195 -21.14 23.74 -1.74
C GLU A 195 -20.36 24.60 -0.75
N ASP A 196 -20.95 25.70 -0.28
CA ASP A 196 -20.45 26.49 0.85
C ASP A 196 -20.28 25.58 2.08
N GLN A 197 -19.05 25.21 2.39
CA GLN A 197 -18.74 24.41 3.57
C GLN A 197 -17.89 25.21 4.53
N GLU A 198 -18.35 25.29 5.76
CA GLU A 198 -17.49 25.65 6.89
C GLU A 198 -16.38 24.60 6.98
N VAL A 199 -15.12 25.03 6.81
CA VAL A 199 -13.95 24.15 6.87
C VAL A 199 -13.61 23.91 8.33
N GLU A 200 -14.20 22.90 8.91
CA GLU A 200 -13.87 22.41 10.26
C GLU A 200 -12.40 21.96 10.32
N ASP A 201 -11.73 22.22 11.42
CA ASP A 201 -10.35 21.77 11.63
C ASP A 201 -10.24 20.23 11.69
N GLY A 202 -9.10 19.70 11.26
CA GLY A 202 -8.88 18.25 11.16
C GLY A 202 -9.49 17.61 9.90
N PHE A 203 -9.31 16.32 9.78
CA PHE A 203 -9.72 15.51 8.63
C PHE A 203 -10.82 14.53 9.03
N ASP A 204 -11.73 14.22 8.10
CA ASP A 204 -12.73 13.16 8.28
C ASP A 204 -12.06 11.80 8.24
N LEU A 205 -11.01 11.68 7.43
CA LEU A 205 -10.29 10.43 7.21
C LEU A 205 -8.79 10.69 7.11
N VAL A 206 -8.00 9.88 7.80
CA VAL A 206 -6.55 9.74 7.59
C VAL A 206 -6.30 8.32 7.10
N THR A 207 -5.53 8.15 6.04
CA THR A 207 -5.24 6.83 5.46
C THR A 207 -3.76 6.53 5.40
N ILE A 208 -3.40 5.24 5.59
CA ILE A 208 -2.07 4.67 5.40
C ILE A 208 -2.28 3.36 4.64
N LEU A 209 -2.24 3.40 3.31
CA LEU A 209 -2.70 2.33 2.43
C LEU A 209 -1.55 1.64 1.69
N LEU A 210 -1.86 0.58 0.94
CA LEU A 210 -0.89 -0.14 0.09
C LEU A 210 0.33 -0.69 0.87
N GLY A 211 0.14 -1.05 2.13
CA GLY A 211 1.23 -1.57 2.94
C GLY A 211 2.23 -0.51 3.43
N THR A 212 1.98 0.78 3.21
CA THR A 212 2.90 1.87 3.59
C THR A 212 3.32 1.82 5.05
N ALA A 213 2.42 1.44 5.98
CA ALA A 213 2.77 1.30 7.40
C ALA A 213 3.83 0.23 7.68
N ALA A 214 4.06 -0.74 6.78
CA ALA A 214 5.10 -1.74 6.93
C ALA A 214 6.52 -1.15 6.87
N HIS A 215 6.69 0.05 6.28
CA HIS A 215 7.97 0.77 6.29
C HIS A 215 8.33 1.36 7.66
N LEU A 216 7.38 1.42 8.60
CA LEU A 216 7.63 1.79 9.99
C LEU A 216 8.22 0.60 10.74
N THR A 217 9.50 0.36 10.55
CA THR A 217 10.22 -0.79 11.14
C THR A 217 10.39 -0.67 12.64
N ASP A 218 10.40 0.55 13.18
CA ASP A 218 10.44 0.84 14.60
C ASP A 218 9.02 1.04 15.16
N LEU A 219 8.72 0.44 16.31
CA LEU A 219 7.41 0.57 16.98
C LEU A 219 7.16 1.97 17.52
N GLU A 220 8.21 2.70 17.92
CA GLU A 220 8.09 4.09 18.35
C GLU A 220 7.68 4.99 17.18
N ASP A 221 8.19 4.74 15.98
CA ASP A 221 7.83 5.48 14.78
C ASP A 221 6.41 5.13 14.32
N ALA A 222 5.99 3.87 14.45
CA ALA A 222 4.61 3.48 14.22
C ALA A 222 3.64 4.16 15.20
N GLU A 223 4.00 4.24 16.50
CA GLU A 223 3.23 4.98 17.50
C GLU A 223 3.17 6.48 17.17
N LYS A 224 4.31 7.12 16.84
CA LYS A 224 4.37 8.54 16.45
C LYS A 224 3.47 8.84 15.26
N CYS A 225 3.54 8.00 14.23
CA CYS A 225 2.70 8.12 13.04
C CYS A 225 1.20 8.07 13.40
N LEU A 226 0.77 7.06 14.16
CA LEU A 226 -0.62 6.95 14.60
C LEU A 226 -1.05 8.10 15.52
N ARG A 227 -0.17 8.60 16.37
CA ARG A 227 -0.43 9.77 17.23
C ARG A 227 -0.62 11.04 16.41
N LEU A 228 0.19 11.27 15.38
CA LEU A 228 0.02 12.40 14.45
C LEU A 228 -1.25 12.24 13.62
N ALA A 229 -1.54 11.03 13.13
CA ALA A 229 -2.80 10.72 12.45
C ALA A 229 -4.00 11.03 13.36
N SER A 230 -3.99 10.56 14.61
CA SER A 230 -5.04 10.84 15.62
C SER A 230 -5.25 12.34 15.84
N ARG A 231 -4.16 13.11 15.98
CA ARG A 231 -4.21 14.57 16.17
C ARG A 231 -4.72 15.33 14.95
N SER A 232 -4.58 14.74 13.77
CA SER A 232 -5.06 15.32 12.51
C SER A 232 -6.55 15.11 12.28
N LEU A 233 -7.21 14.24 13.06
CA LEU A 233 -8.63 13.92 12.89
C LEU A 233 -9.55 15.02 13.45
N LYS A 234 -10.70 15.20 12.81
CA LYS A 234 -11.90 15.75 13.45
C LYS A 234 -12.35 14.83 14.58
N ARG A 235 -13.31 15.30 15.40
CA ARG A 235 -13.81 14.54 16.57
C ARG A 235 -14.23 13.12 16.23
N ASP A 236 -15.00 12.92 15.16
CA ASP A 236 -15.52 11.63 14.72
C ASP A 236 -14.72 11.00 13.57
N GLY A 237 -13.57 11.57 13.22
CA GLY A 237 -12.73 11.14 12.12
C GLY A 237 -12.16 9.73 12.32
N LEU A 238 -11.75 9.12 11.22
CA LEU A 238 -11.22 7.76 11.17
C LEU A 238 -9.76 7.73 10.71
N VAL A 239 -8.99 6.78 11.22
CA VAL A 239 -7.73 6.33 10.62
C VAL A 239 -7.96 4.97 9.99
N VAL A 240 -7.56 4.80 8.73
CA VAL A 240 -7.63 3.51 8.02
C VAL A 240 -6.23 3.08 7.61
N LEU A 241 -5.83 1.89 8.06
CA LEU A 241 -4.59 1.24 7.64
C LEU A 241 -4.90 0.04 6.78
N GLU A 242 -4.10 -0.15 5.73
CA GLU A 242 -4.08 -1.38 4.93
C GLU A 242 -2.69 -2.00 5.00
N LEU A 243 -2.61 -3.26 5.40
CA LEU A 243 -1.41 -4.06 5.59
C LEU A 243 -1.58 -5.44 4.95
N GLU A 244 -0.52 -6.21 4.91
CA GLU A 244 -0.59 -7.63 4.54
C GLU A 244 -1.51 -8.41 5.47
N HIS A 245 -2.22 -9.41 4.91
CA HIS A 245 -3.12 -10.23 5.71
C HIS A 245 -2.32 -11.10 6.71
N PRO A 246 -2.74 -11.19 7.99
CA PRO A 246 -2.00 -11.96 8.99
C PRO A 246 -1.85 -13.44 8.66
N PHE A 247 -2.69 -14.00 7.80
CA PHE A 247 -2.55 -15.38 7.33
C PHE A 247 -1.23 -15.60 6.58
N ASP A 248 -0.79 -14.63 5.79
CA ASP A 248 0.49 -14.72 5.06
C ASP A 248 1.70 -14.69 6.01
N VAL A 249 1.51 -14.17 7.24
CA VAL A 249 2.51 -14.20 8.31
C VAL A 249 2.58 -15.58 9.00
N PHE A 250 1.43 -16.21 9.25
CA PHE A 250 1.33 -17.40 10.08
C PHE A 250 1.29 -18.72 9.30
N ASP A 251 1.15 -18.68 7.99
CA ASP A 251 1.18 -19.88 7.14
C ASP A 251 2.60 -20.42 6.88
N GLY A 252 3.63 -19.74 7.37
CA GLY A 252 5.04 -20.08 7.20
C GLY A 252 5.67 -19.51 5.93
N GLN A 253 4.92 -18.83 5.06
CA GLN A 253 5.48 -18.31 3.80
C GLN A 253 6.59 -17.26 4.04
N LEU A 254 6.43 -16.40 5.06
CA LEU A 254 7.48 -15.47 5.44
C LEU A 254 8.71 -16.18 6.04
N MET A 255 8.48 -17.25 6.80
CA MET A 255 9.55 -18.03 7.42
C MET A 255 10.33 -18.87 6.40
N ASP A 256 9.65 -19.36 5.38
CA ASP A 256 10.26 -20.12 4.28
C ASP A 256 10.90 -19.21 3.22
N ALA A 257 10.79 -17.89 3.40
CA ALA A 257 11.30 -16.87 2.49
C ALA A 257 10.90 -17.11 1.03
N GLN A 258 9.68 -17.56 0.80
CA GLN A 258 9.13 -17.68 -0.54
C GLN A 258 8.73 -16.31 -1.03
N GLY A 259 9.50 -15.77 -1.96
CA GLY A 259 9.20 -14.51 -2.59
C GLY A 259 7.90 -14.56 -3.39
N ASP A 260 7.30 -13.40 -3.55
CA ASP A 260 6.18 -13.17 -4.45
C ASP A 260 6.67 -12.55 -5.75
N ALA A 261 6.25 -13.15 -6.87
CA ALA A 261 6.54 -12.61 -8.19
C ALA A 261 5.28 -12.68 -9.05
N TRP A 262 5.03 -11.61 -9.80
CA TRP A 262 3.95 -11.57 -10.79
C TRP A 262 4.39 -10.80 -12.02
N ASP A 263 3.63 -10.95 -13.08
CA ASP A 263 3.83 -10.19 -14.30
C ASP A 263 2.53 -9.55 -14.79
N ARG A 264 2.66 -8.46 -15.52
CA ARG A 264 1.54 -7.73 -16.13
C ARG A 264 1.88 -7.38 -17.57
N GLU A 265 0.96 -7.67 -18.46
CA GLU A 265 1.02 -7.20 -19.84
C GLU A 265 0.43 -5.78 -19.94
N VAL A 266 1.09 -4.93 -20.73
CA VAL A 266 0.59 -3.59 -21.06
C VAL A 266 -0.20 -3.70 -22.36
N GLU A 267 -1.52 -3.54 -22.25
CA GLU A 267 -2.45 -3.78 -23.38
C GLU A 267 -2.58 -2.58 -24.30
N ASP A 268 -2.33 -1.35 -23.79
CA ASP A 268 -2.60 -0.09 -24.49
C ASP A 268 -1.46 0.93 -24.33
N GLY A 269 -1.51 2.00 -25.14
CA GLY A 269 -0.59 3.13 -25.09
C GLY A 269 0.77 2.85 -25.75
N ASP A 270 1.75 3.71 -25.41
CA ASP A 270 3.09 3.69 -26.01
C ASP A 270 3.93 2.48 -25.60
N LEU A 271 3.53 1.81 -24.53
CA LEU A 271 4.17 0.61 -23.99
C LEU A 271 3.42 -0.69 -24.34
N LYS A 272 2.50 -0.64 -25.30
CA LYS A 272 1.74 -1.82 -25.73
C LYS A 272 2.68 -2.95 -26.16
N GLY A 273 2.42 -4.15 -25.59
CA GLY A 273 3.23 -5.34 -25.80
C GLY A 273 4.42 -5.46 -24.84
N ALA A 274 4.62 -4.46 -23.96
CA ALA A 274 5.55 -4.62 -22.85
C ALA A 274 4.96 -5.54 -21.78
N LYS A 275 5.85 -6.22 -21.06
CA LYS A 275 5.54 -7.03 -19.89
C LYS A 275 6.31 -6.49 -18.69
N VAL A 276 5.60 -6.12 -17.64
CA VAL A 276 6.20 -5.68 -16.38
C VAL A 276 6.39 -6.89 -15.49
N LEU A 277 7.63 -7.18 -15.13
CA LEU A 277 8.00 -8.24 -14.19
C LEU A 277 8.21 -7.60 -12.82
N VAL A 278 7.53 -8.11 -11.81
CA VAL A 278 7.60 -7.62 -10.43
C VAL A 278 8.02 -8.77 -9.51
N GLU A 279 9.02 -8.52 -8.69
CA GLU A 279 9.44 -9.37 -7.59
C GLU A 279 9.25 -8.57 -6.29
N TRP A 280 8.49 -9.12 -5.34
CA TRP A 280 8.20 -8.49 -4.04
C TRP A 280 8.58 -9.44 -2.92
N GLY A 281 9.88 -9.65 -2.75
CA GLY A 281 10.49 -10.66 -1.93
C GLY A 281 11.04 -11.82 -2.75
N ARG A 282 12.14 -12.39 -2.30
CA ARG A 282 12.87 -13.48 -2.96
C ARG A 282 13.10 -14.62 -1.98
N GLU A 283 13.12 -15.86 -2.48
CA GLU A 283 13.50 -17.03 -1.67
C GLU A 283 14.86 -16.80 -1.00
N GLY A 284 14.88 -16.90 0.34
CA GLY A 284 16.08 -16.67 1.14
C GLY A 284 16.23 -15.24 1.67
N ASP A 285 15.26 -14.34 1.42
CA ASP A 285 15.23 -13.02 2.06
C ASP A 285 15.13 -13.19 3.59
N PRO A 286 15.96 -12.49 4.38
CA PRO A 286 15.99 -12.66 5.82
C PRO A 286 14.71 -12.14 6.48
N PHE A 287 14.16 -12.91 7.42
CA PHE A 287 13.13 -12.48 8.35
C PHE A 287 13.64 -12.59 9.79
N ASP A 288 13.67 -11.46 10.49
CA ASP A 288 14.04 -11.42 11.89
C ASP A 288 12.79 -11.60 12.77
N VAL A 289 12.73 -12.73 13.47
CA VAL A 289 11.59 -13.08 14.32
C VAL A 289 11.49 -12.25 15.61
N GLU A 290 12.59 -11.61 16.07
CA GLU A 290 12.60 -10.78 17.26
C GLU A 290 12.02 -9.39 16.97
N THR A 291 12.33 -8.86 15.79
CA THR A 291 11.88 -7.53 15.34
C THR A 291 10.72 -7.58 14.37
N GLN A 292 10.35 -8.76 13.86
CA GLN A 292 9.32 -8.96 12.81
C GLN A 292 9.65 -8.18 11.52
N ILE A 293 10.93 -7.96 11.24
CA ILE A 293 11.38 -7.26 10.02
C ILE A 293 11.79 -8.28 8.96
N VAL A 294 11.24 -8.13 7.77
CA VAL A 294 11.68 -8.84 6.56
C VAL A 294 12.50 -7.87 5.70
N GLU A 295 13.67 -8.31 5.24
CA GLU A 295 14.46 -7.60 4.23
C GLU A 295 14.08 -8.12 2.85
N ARG A 296 13.11 -7.49 2.19
CA ARG A 296 12.57 -7.95 0.90
C ARG A 296 13.46 -7.50 -0.25
N THR A 297 13.88 -8.42 -1.08
CA THR A 297 14.41 -8.10 -2.39
C THR A 297 13.26 -7.68 -3.31
N VAL A 298 13.25 -6.42 -3.72
CA VAL A 298 12.24 -5.88 -4.64
C VAL A 298 12.89 -5.66 -6.00
N GLY A 299 12.29 -6.27 -7.03
CA GLY A 299 12.75 -6.16 -8.41
C GLY A 299 11.64 -5.68 -9.33
N LEU A 300 11.94 -4.67 -10.17
CA LEU A 300 11.05 -4.23 -11.23
C LEU A 300 11.81 -4.26 -12.57
N ASN A 301 11.20 -4.87 -13.58
CA ASN A 301 11.77 -4.90 -14.92
C ASN A 301 10.67 -4.82 -15.98
N VAL A 302 10.94 -4.14 -17.11
CA VAL A 302 10.03 -4.05 -18.23
C VAL A 302 10.69 -4.70 -19.43
N VAL A 303 10.05 -5.74 -19.94
CA VAL A 303 10.55 -6.53 -21.07
C VAL A 303 9.52 -6.54 -22.20
N ASP A 304 9.98 -6.83 -23.39
CA ASP A 304 9.11 -7.17 -24.50
C ASP A 304 8.40 -8.50 -24.23
N GLY A 305 7.07 -8.52 -24.34
CA GLY A 305 6.23 -9.65 -23.94
C GLY A 305 6.44 -10.90 -24.78
N GLU A 306 6.92 -10.77 -26.02
CA GLU A 306 7.16 -11.89 -26.94
C GLU A 306 8.59 -12.43 -26.81
N THR A 307 9.57 -11.55 -26.73
CA THR A 307 10.99 -11.92 -26.78
C THR A 307 11.64 -12.04 -25.41
N GLY A 308 11.07 -11.41 -24.37
CA GLY A 308 11.65 -11.34 -23.04
C GLY A 308 12.90 -10.45 -22.93
N THR A 309 13.26 -9.73 -23.98
CA THR A 309 14.38 -8.78 -23.96
C THR A 309 13.95 -7.45 -23.33
N PRO A 310 14.89 -6.59 -22.85
CA PRO A 310 14.53 -5.28 -22.34
C PRO A 310 13.66 -4.50 -23.32
N PHE A 311 12.55 -3.92 -22.82
CA PHE A 311 11.64 -3.17 -23.67
C PHE A 311 12.30 -1.87 -24.16
N ALA A 312 12.32 -1.69 -25.48
CA ALA A 312 13.00 -0.58 -26.11
C ALA A 312 12.06 0.23 -27.00
N SER A 313 12.36 1.52 -27.13
CA SER A 313 11.72 2.39 -28.11
C SER A 313 12.07 2.01 -29.54
N ASN A 314 11.39 2.57 -30.52
CA ASN A 314 11.59 2.30 -31.95
C ASN A 314 13.02 2.60 -32.46
N ASP A 315 13.78 3.44 -31.76
CA ASP A 315 15.18 3.76 -32.01
C ASP A 315 16.17 2.84 -31.27
N GLY A 316 15.64 1.86 -30.53
CA GLY A 316 16.43 0.86 -29.81
C GLY A 316 16.93 1.29 -28.45
N ALA A 317 16.49 2.45 -27.90
CA ALA A 317 16.83 2.85 -26.55
C ALA A 317 15.98 2.08 -25.54
N VAL A 318 16.61 1.49 -24.50
CA VAL A 318 15.90 0.85 -23.40
C VAL A 318 15.14 1.92 -22.61
N LEU A 319 13.82 1.76 -22.47
CA LEU A 319 12.95 2.77 -21.85
C LEU A 319 13.03 2.75 -20.32
N PHE A 320 13.19 1.58 -19.72
CA PHE A 320 13.27 1.42 -18.28
C PHE A 320 14.51 0.59 -17.90
N ALA A 321 15.37 1.16 -17.08
CA ALA A 321 16.42 0.37 -16.44
C ALA A 321 15.78 -0.54 -15.37
N PRO A 322 16.21 -1.81 -15.28
CA PRO A 322 15.77 -2.67 -14.17
C PRO A 322 16.12 -2.07 -12.82
N VAL A 323 15.19 -2.16 -11.88
CA VAL A 323 15.40 -1.75 -10.48
C VAL A 323 15.47 -3.00 -9.62
N GLU A 324 16.46 -3.06 -8.73
CA GLU A 324 16.57 -4.08 -7.68
C GLU A 324 17.06 -3.39 -6.41
N GLU A 325 16.30 -3.52 -5.31
CA GLU A 325 16.68 -2.96 -4.01
C GLU A 325 16.23 -3.87 -2.86
N ILE A 326 16.78 -3.68 -1.68
CA ILE A 326 16.34 -4.31 -0.44
C ILE A 326 15.43 -3.34 0.30
N VAL A 327 14.18 -3.72 0.50
CA VAL A 327 13.18 -2.95 1.23
C VAL A 327 12.92 -3.62 2.57
N LYS A 328 13.15 -2.89 3.67
CA LYS A 328 12.81 -3.38 5.01
C LYS A 328 11.35 -3.11 5.31
N CYS A 329 10.63 -4.18 5.61
CA CYS A 329 9.23 -4.13 5.97
C CYS A 329 8.99 -4.81 7.31
N ARG A 330 8.28 -4.13 8.22
CA ARG A 330 7.79 -4.76 9.44
C ARG A 330 6.47 -5.47 9.15
N VAL A 331 6.36 -6.68 9.67
CA VAL A 331 5.13 -7.46 9.61
C VAL A 331 4.31 -7.17 10.86
N PHE A 332 3.20 -6.47 10.71
CA PHE A 332 2.29 -6.14 11.79
C PHE A 332 1.15 -7.15 11.90
N THR A 333 0.73 -7.41 13.15
CA THR A 333 -0.50 -8.16 13.44
C THR A 333 -1.62 -7.22 13.88
N ALA A 334 -2.88 -7.66 13.75
CA ALA A 334 -4.03 -6.85 14.16
C ALA A 334 -3.99 -6.46 15.66
N PRO A 335 -3.59 -7.33 16.61
CA PRO A 335 -3.43 -6.95 18.02
C PRO A 335 -2.34 -5.89 18.24
N GLU A 336 -1.23 -5.90 17.49
CA GLU A 336 -0.19 -4.87 17.61
C GLU A 336 -0.71 -3.51 17.15
N ILE A 337 -1.39 -3.45 15.99
CA ILE A 337 -2.01 -2.20 15.53
C ILE A 337 -3.07 -1.71 16.52
N ALA A 338 -3.86 -2.59 17.13
CA ALA A 338 -4.82 -2.22 18.17
C ALA A 338 -4.15 -1.63 19.41
N LEU A 339 -3.00 -2.18 19.84
CA LEU A 339 -2.23 -1.66 20.98
C LEU A 339 -1.56 -0.33 20.64
N LEU A 340 -0.94 -0.19 19.49
CA LEU A 340 -0.34 1.07 19.02
C LEU A 340 -1.42 2.15 18.85
N GLY A 341 -2.58 1.78 18.31
CA GLY A 341 -3.74 2.66 18.22
C GLY A 341 -4.16 3.18 19.60
N LYS A 342 -4.27 2.27 20.58
CA LYS A 342 -4.62 2.64 21.95
C LYS A 342 -3.61 3.62 22.58
N LEU A 343 -2.31 3.42 22.36
CA LEU A 343 -1.27 4.37 22.81
C LEU A 343 -1.42 5.74 22.14
N ALA A 344 -1.94 5.79 20.93
CA ALA A 344 -2.24 7.01 20.17
C ALA A 344 -3.63 7.60 20.47
N GLY A 345 -4.39 7.06 21.44
CA GLY A 345 -5.75 7.51 21.80
C GLY A 345 -6.79 7.09 20.75
N LEU A 346 -6.57 5.96 20.07
CA LEU A 346 -7.46 5.39 19.05
C LEU A 346 -7.95 4.00 19.51
N ARG A 347 -9.14 3.61 19.06
CA ARG A 347 -9.70 2.26 19.22
C ARG A 347 -10.10 1.67 17.89
N VAL A 348 -9.95 0.37 17.71
CA VAL A 348 -10.44 -0.35 16.52
C VAL A 348 -11.97 -0.35 16.54
N VAL A 349 -12.58 0.05 15.42
CA VAL A 349 -14.03 0.04 15.22
C VAL A 349 -14.50 -0.96 14.17
N ALA A 350 -13.62 -1.30 13.20
CA ALA A 350 -13.91 -2.33 12.20
C ALA A 350 -12.61 -2.93 11.67
N THR A 351 -12.71 -4.15 11.11
CA THR A 351 -11.62 -4.82 10.38
C THR A 351 -12.19 -5.53 9.16
N PHE A 352 -11.44 -5.48 8.05
CA PHE A 352 -11.83 -6.14 6.79
C PHE A 352 -10.64 -6.89 6.20
N GLY A 353 -10.94 -7.86 5.35
CA GLY A 353 -9.95 -8.68 4.65
C GLY A 353 -9.55 -8.13 3.28
N ASP A 354 -10.16 -7.04 2.86
CA ASP A 354 -9.88 -6.31 1.63
C ASP A 354 -10.50 -4.91 1.70
N MET A 355 -10.28 -4.07 0.69
CA MET A 355 -10.98 -2.79 0.50
C MET A 355 -12.41 -3.03 -0.01
N ASP A 356 -13.14 -3.90 0.71
CA ASP A 356 -14.51 -4.30 0.42
C ASP A 356 -15.23 -4.69 1.73
N THR A 357 -16.31 -4.01 2.07
CA THR A 357 -17.07 -4.25 3.31
C THR A 357 -17.71 -5.65 3.38
N SER A 358 -17.85 -6.34 2.26
CA SER A 358 -18.38 -7.71 2.17
C SER A 358 -17.34 -8.79 2.49
N VAL A 359 -16.05 -8.42 2.66
CA VAL A 359 -14.96 -9.35 2.92
C VAL A 359 -14.44 -9.15 4.37
N PRO A 360 -14.96 -9.90 5.35
CA PRO A 360 -14.41 -9.88 6.71
C PRO A 360 -12.94 -10.33 6.73
N LEU A 361 -12.17 -9.87 7.74
CA LEU A 361 -10.77 -10.26 7.90
C LEU A 361 -10.55 -11.78 7.96
N THR A 362 -11.54 -12.54 8.44
CA THR A 362 -11.49 -14.01 8.55
C THR A 362 -11.99 -14.74 7.30
N HIS A 363 -12.34 -14.02 6.23
CA HIS A 363 -12.86 -14.64 5.01
C HIS A 363 -11.75 -15.37 4.25
N GLU A 364 -12.09 -16.51 3.61
CA GLU A 364 -11.11 -17.28 2.80
C GLU A 364 -10.53 -16.49 1.61
N ASP A 365 -11.26 -15.47 1.16
CA ASP A 365 -10.87 -14.55 0.10
C ASP A 365 -10.17 -13.28 0.62
N ALA A 366 -9.91 -13.16 1.93
CA ALA A 366 -9.19 -12.03 2.49
C ALA A 366 -7.76 -11.98 1.93
N ASN A 367 -7.38 -10.83 1.37
CA ASN A 367 -6.05 -10.62 0.80
C ASN A 367 -5.23 -9.62 1.60
N ASN A 368 -5.93 -8.73 2.32
CA ASN A 368 -5.33 -7.64 3.07
C ASN A 368 -5.85 -7.66 4.50
N MET A 369 -5.18 -6.94 5.38
CA MET A 369 -5.67 -6.57 6.70
C MET A 369 -5.97 -5.08 6.70
N VAL A 370 -7.26 -4.73 6.57
CA VAL A 370 -7.71 -3.34 6.68
C VAL A 370 -8.24 -3.10 8.09
N ILE A 371 -7.64 -2.15 8.80
CA ILE A 371 -8.00 -1.80 10.18
C ILE A 371 -8.53 -0.37 10.21
N VAL A 372 -9.72 -0.21 10.76
CA VAL A 372 -10.38 1.08 10.95
C VAL A 372 -10.29 1.47 12.41
N LEU A 373 -9.68 2.61 12.67
CA LEU A 373 -9.49 3.16 13.99
C LEU A 373 -10.28 4.47 14.13
N LYS A 374 -10.80 4.74 15.31
CA LYS A 374 -11.49 5.98 15.68
C LYS A 374 -10.93 6.49 17.00
N ARG A 375 -10.91 7.81 17.18
CA ARG A 375 -10.48 8.41 18.45
C ARG A 375 -11.31 7.86 19.61
N GLU A 376 -10.65 7.55 20.73
CA GLU A 376 -11.36 7.26 21.98
C GLU A 376 -12.04 8.54 22.48
N GLU A 377 -13.30 8.42 22.92
CA GLU A 377 -14.00 9.52 23.58
C GLU A 377 -13.42 9.71 24.97
N ASP A 378 -13.12 10.94 25.36
CA ASP A 378 -12.73 11.24 26.73
C ASP A 378 -13.85 10.84 27.71
N GLU A 379 -13.52 10.05 28.75
CA GLU A 379 -14.50 9.64 29.79
C GLU A 379 -15.18 10.83 30.49
N ALA A 380 -14.59 12.04 30.36
CA ALA A 380 -15.13 13.26 30.95
C ALA A 380 -16.36 13.84 30.20
N GLU A 381 -16.65 13.34 28.99
CA GLU A 381 -17.79 13.80 28.17
C GLU A 381 -19.00 12.85 28.20
N ARG A 382 -18.93 11.75 29.00
CA ARG A 382 -20.06 10.87 29.31
C ARG A 382 -20.72 11.30 30.62
#